data_e51d173eff75cc0350013e0ec741de6c
#
_entry.id   e51d173eff75cc0350013e0ec741de6c
#
_cell.length_a   1.000
_cell.length_b   1.000
_cell.length_c   1.000
_cell.angle_alpha   90.00
_cell.angle_beta   90.00
_cell.angle_gamma   90.00
#
_symmetry.space_group_name_H-M   'P 1'
#
loop_
_entity.id
_entity.type
_entity.pdbx_description
1 polymer ?
#
loop_
_entity_poly.entity_id
_entity_poly.type
_entity_poly.pdbx_seq_one_letter_code
_entity_poly.pdbx_strand_id
1 'polypeptide(L)'
;MNDATRDENGHPAPSQPTRAGTVEAWDIARIMHAIPHRFPFLMVDRVIGVERDVSCVGVKNVSINEHYFQGHFPSMAVMPGVLIIESMAQTAAVLVVATLGDDAAGKLVYFMSVEGAKFRKPVVPGDQMHVHVRKERRRGNIWKFSAEAKVDGKVVAEASYAAMILDR
;
A
#
# COMPACT_ATOMS: atom_id res chain seq x y z
N MET A 1 -18.17 22.14 -33.65
CA MET A 1 -17.33 22.52 -32.50
C MET A 1 -17.95 21.87 -31.28
N ASN A 2 -17.42 20.71 -30.86
CA ASN A 2 -17.88 20.00 -29.65
C ASN A 2 -17.07 20.53 -28.46
N ASP A 3 -17.77 21.18 -27.53
CA ASP A 3 -17.18 21.61 -26.26
C ASP A 3 -17.11 20.40 -25.31
N ALA A 4 -15.90 19.82 -25.18
CA ALA A 4 -15.62 18.61 -24.39
C ALA A 4 -15.38 18.90 -22.89
N THR A 5 -15.91 20.00 -22.36
CA THR A 5 -15.60 20.47 -20.99
C THR A 5 -16.69 20.23 -19.96
N ARG A 6 -17.82 19.55 -20.30
CA ARG A 6 -18.92 19.28 -19.37
C ARG A 6 -19.41 17.84 -19.47
N ASP A 7 -19.83 17.28 -18.32
CA ASP A 7 -20.53 15.99 -18.27
C ASP A 7 -21.96 16.07 -18.81
N GLU A 8 -22.63 14.94 -18.95
CA GLU A 8 -24.00 14.83 -19.48
C GLU A 8 -25.04 15.60 -18.65
N ASN A 9 -24.70 16.06 -17.45
CA ASN A 9 -25.53 16.83 -16.53
C ASN A 9 -25.14 18.32 -16.46
N GLY A 10 -24.23 18.77 -17.34
CA GLY A 10 -23.82 20.16 -17.43
C GLY A 10 -22.80 20.62 -16.37
N HIS A 11 -22.30 19.73 -15.54
CA HIS A 11 -21.25 20.03 -14.56
C HIS A 11 -19.88 20.06 -15.22
N PRO A 12 -18.97 20.94 -14.79
CA PRO A 12 -17.61 20.94 -15.30
C PRO A 12 -16.96 19.58 -14.97
N ALA A 13 -16.45 18.90 -16.00
CA ALA A 13 -15.67 17.71 -15.80
C ALA A 13 -14.55 18.00 -14.80
N PRO A 14 -14.26 17.10 -13.82
CA PRO A 14 -13.21 17.31 -12.85
C PRO A 14 -11.88 17.48 -13.60
N SER A 15 -11.40 18.74 -13.65
CA SER A 15 -10.09 19.05 -14.22
C SER A 15 -9.02 18.36 -13.37
N GLN A 16 -8.45 17.30 -13.88
CA GLN A 16 -7.24 16.74 -13.29
C GLN A 16 -6.13 17.78 -13.44
N PRO A 17 -5.51 18.23 -12.36
CA PRO A 17 -4.38 19.14 -12.48
C PRO A 17 -3.18 18.38 -13.06
N THR A 18 -2.88 18.60 -14.32
CA THR A 18 -1.60 18.25 -14.92
C THR A 18 -0.52 19.14 -14.33
N ARG A 19 0.07 18.72 -13.22
CA ARG A 19 1.31 19.33 -12.72
C ARG A 19 2.50 18.54 -13.28
N ALA A 20 3.36 19.22 -14.03
CA ALA A 20 4.69 18.73 -14.35
C ALA A 20 5.41 18.33 -13.06
N GLY A 21 5.89 17.06 -12.98
CA GLY A 21 6.60 16.53 -11.82
C GLY A 21 5.71 15.86 -10.76
N THR A 22 4.46 15.53 -11.05
CA THR A 22 3.61 14.78 -10.09
C THR A 22 4.07 13.34 -10.02
N VAL A 23 4.68 13.02 -8.89
CA VAL A 23 4.93 11.66 -8.45
C VAL A 23 3.61 10.89 -8.47
N GLU A 24 3.56 9.76 -9.17
CA GLU A 24 2.33 9.00 -9.40
C GLU A 24 1.68 8.60 -8.06
N ALA A 25 0.39 8.88 -7.92
CA ALA A 25 -0.40 8.50 -6.76
C ALA A 25 -1.54 7.58 -7.18
N TRP A 26 -1.83 6.56 -6.37
CA TRP A 26 -2.87 5.57 -6.59
C TRP A 26 -3.93 5.71 -5.49
N ASP A 27 -5.17 5.89 -5.91
CA ASP A 27 -6.34 5.85 -5.04
C ASP A 27 -6.77 4.40 -4.74
N ILE A 28 -7.77 4.26 -3.89
CA ILE A 28 -8.26 2.94 -3.47
C ILE A 28 -8.84 2.13 -4.64
N ALA A 29 -9.48 2.76 -5.61
CA ALA A 29 -10.06 2.06 -6.76
C ALA A 29 -8.96 1.41 -7.61
N ARG A 30 -7.88 2.14 -7.86
CA ARG A 30 -6.71 1.66 -8.59
C ARG A 30 -5.96 0.57 -7.82
N ILE A 31 -5.82 0.72 -6.49
CA ILE A 31 -5.22 -0.30 -5.62
C ILE A 31 -6.04 -1.60 -5.69
N MET A 32 -7.36 -1.52 -5.57
CA MET A 32 -8.24 -2.69 -5.65
C MET A 32 -8.22 -3.36 -7.03
N HIS A 33 -7.94 -2.63 -8.09
CA HIS A 33 -7.70 -3.23 -9.41
C HIS A 33 -6.37 -3.98 -9.45
N ALA A 34 -5.34 -3.43 -8.83
CA ALA A 34 -3.98 -3.98 -8.85
C ALA A 34 -3.79 -5.24 -7.99
N ILE A 35 -4.35 -5.23 -6.76
CA ILE A 35 -4.16 -6.32 -5.80
C ILE A 35 -5.49 -7.00 -5.45
N PRO A 36 -5.49 -8.32 -5.20
CA PRO A 36 -6.72 -9.08 -4.95
C PRO A 36 -7.32 -8.88 -3.55
N HIS A 37 -6.58 -8.28 -2.62
CA HIS A 37 -6.99 -8.09 -1.23
C HIS A 37 -8.26 -7.24 -1.11
N ARG A 38 -9.16 -7.63 -0.18
CA ARG A 38 -10.44 -6.95 0.11
C ARG A 38 -10.68 -6.91 1.61
N PHE A 39 -11.73 -6.21 2.03
CA PHE A 39 -12.18 -6.27 3.41
C PHE A 39 -12.35 -7.73 3.86
N PRO A 40 -11.89 -8.08 5.08
CA PRO A 40 -11.26 -7.22 6.09
C PRO A 40 -9.72 -7.17 6.02
N PHE A 41 -9.11 -7.65 4.95
CA PHE A 41 -7.68 -7.87 4.85
C PHE A 41 -6.94 -6.85 3.95
N LEU A 42 -7.62 -5.87 3.40
CA LEU A 42 -6.99 -4.78 2.65
C LEU A 42 -6.40 -3.73 3.62
N MET A 43 -5.07 -3.62 3.63
CA MET A 43 -4.30 -2.83 4.60
C MET A 43 -3.64 -1.59 3.99
N VAL A 44 -4.14 -1.09 2.86
CA VAL A 44 -3.61 0.09 2.17
C VAL A 44 -4.78 0.91 1.63
N ASP A 45 -4.84 2.19 1.97
CA ASP A 45 -5.91 3.11 1.54
C ASP A 45 -5.48 3.98 0.35
N ARG A 46 -4.17 4.25 0.23
CA ARG A 46 -3.57 5.04 -0.85
C ARG A 46 -2.11 4.63 -1.05
N VAL A 47 -1.59 4.80 -2.25
CA VAL A 47 -0.14 4.71 -2.50
C VAL A 47 0.31 6.01 -3.17
N ILE A 48 1.37 6.59 -2.66
CA ILE A 48 1.95 7.85 -3.14
C ILE A 48 3.43 7.66 -3.44
N GLY A 49 4.02 8.59 -4.17
CA GLY A 49 5.46 8.54 -4.39
C GLY A 49 5.91 7.33 -5.19
N VAL A 50 5.10 6.86 -6.14
CA VAL A 50 5.44 5.66 -6.92
C VAL A 50 6.57 5.97 -7.90
N GLU A 51 7.72 5.41 -7.61
CA GLU A 51 8.88 5.34 -8.49
C GLU A 51 9.04 3.89 -8.94
N ARG A 52 8.61 3.61 -10.18
CA ARG A 52 8.55 2.26 -10.73
C ARG A 52 9.90 1.56 -10.61
N ASP A 53 9.89 0.30 -10.21
CA ASP A 53 11.07 -0.54 -9.98
C ASP A 53 12.01 -0.08 -8.85
N VAL A 54 11.65 0.95 -8.10
CA VAL A 54 12.47 1.55 -7.02
C VAL A 54 11.74 1.57 -5.68
N SER A 55 10.68 2.38 -5.55
CA SER A 55 10.05 2.61 -4.25
C SER A 55 8.62 3.16 -4.37
N CYS A 56 7.88 3.08 -3.27
CA CYS A 56 6.62 3.79 -3.08
C CYS A 56 6.30 3.95 -1.59
N VAL A 57 5.27 4.72 -1.29
CA VAL A 57 4.77 4.90 0.08
C VAL A 57 3.29 4.54 0.13
N GLY A 58 2.96 3.47 0.85
CA GLY A 58 1.58 3.13 1.21
C GLY A 58 1.07 4.00 2.35
N VAL A 59 -0.19 4.37 2.31
CA VAL A 59 -0.87 5.08 3.40
C VAL A 59 -1.98 4.19 3.93
N LYS A 60 -1.98 3.95 5.24
CA LYS A 60 -3.05 3.26 5.96
C LYS A 60 -3.61 4.18 7.03
N ASN A 61 -4.91 4.50 6.93
CA ASN A 61 -5.62 5.19 8.00
C ASN A 61 -6.13 4.15 9.00
N VAL A 62 -5.64 4.22 10.23
CA VAL A 62 -5.97 3.25 11.26
C VAL A 62 -7.24 3.71 12.00
N SER A 63 -8.35 3.01 11.78
CA SER A 63 -9.65 3.33 12.38
C SER A 63 -10.03 2.36 13.47
N ILE A 64 -10.68 2.85 14.53
CA ILE A 64 -11.27 1.98 15.59
C ILE A 64 -12.31 0.99 15.00
N ASN A 65 -12.85 1.25 13.82
CA ASN A 65 -13.78 0.36 13.12
C ASN A 65 -13.11 -0.85 12.43
N GLU A 66 -11.78 -0.97 12.52
CA GLU A 66 -11.10 -2.16 12.04
C GLU A 66 -11.45 -3.37 12.93
N HIS A 67 -11.84 -4.48 12.29
CA HIS A 67 -12.35 -5.67 12.99
C HIS A 67 -11.36 -6.28 13.98
N TYR A 68 -10.05 -6.18 13.74
CA TYR A 68 -9.02 -6.77 14.59
C TYR A 68 -8.92 -6.09 15.96
N PHE A 69 -9.41 -4.86 16.13
CA PHE A 69 -9.43 -4.19 17.43
C PHE A 69 -10.42 -4.80 18.42
N GLN A 70 -11.39 -5.60 17.95
CA GLN A 70 -12.29 -6.36 18.85
C GLN A 70 -11.53 -7.38 19.70
N GLY A 71 -10.43 -7.89 19.20
CA GLY A 71 -9.60 -8.90 19.87
C GLY A 71 -8.20 -8.44 20.27
N HIS A 72 -7.68 -7.39 19.66
CA HIS A 72 -6.26 -6.99 19.86
C HIS A 72 -6.10 -5.53 20.29
N PHE A 73 -6.40 -5.14 21.53
CA PHE A 73 -6.96 -5.95 22.64
C PHE A 73 -8.22 -5.25 23.17
N PRO A 74 -9.19 -5.94 23.79
CA PRO A 74 -10.42 -5.31 24.30
C PRO A 74 -10.18 -4.12 25.24
N SER A 75 -9.11 -4.15 26.03
CA SER A 75 -8.74 -3.08 26.97
C SER A 75 -7.84 -2.00 26.36
N MET A 76 -7.20 -2.27 25.24
CA MET A 76 -6.24 -1.35 24.60
C MET A 76 -6.09 -1.68 23.13
N ALA A 77 -6.71 -0.89 22.27
CA ALA A 77 -6.66 -1.10 20.83
C ALA A 77 -5.25 -0.81 20.27
N VAL A 78 -4.57 -1.84 19.78
CA VAL A 78 -3.26 -1.76 19.13
C VAL A 78 -3.31 -2.54 17.81
N MET A 79 -2.86 -1.94 16.71
CA MET A 79 -2.77 -2.65 15.44
C MET A 79 -1.80 -3.83 15.56
N PRO A 80 -2.22 -5.05 15.21
CA PRO A 80 -1.33 -6.21 15.26
C PRO A 80 -0.07 -5.99 14.42
N GLY A 81 1.10 -6.26 14.98
CA GLY A 81 2.38 -6.07 14.27
C GLY A 81 2.44 -6.87 12.97
N VAL A 82 1.86 -8.07 12.93
CA VAL A 82 1.77 -8.90 11.72
C VAL A 82 0.96 -8.23 10.61
N LEU A 83 -0.05 -7.42 10.94
CA LEU A 83 -0.81 -6.65 9.97
C LEU A 83 -0.07 -5.40 9.49
N ILE A 84 0.87 -4.86 10.27
CA ILE A 84 1.81 -3.83 9.78
C ILE A 84 2.72 -4.44 8.71
N ILE A 85 3.23 -5.65 8.92
CA ILE A 85 4.02 -6.38 7.91
C ILE A 85 3.17 -6.66 6.66
N GLU A 86 1.91 -7.05 6.83
CA GLU A 86 0.98 -7.25 5.72
C GLU A 86 0.76 -5.96 4.92
N SER A 87 0.60 -4.81 5.58
CA SER A 87 0.52 -3.51 4.91
C SER A 87 1.78 -3.20 4.09
N MET A 88 2.97 -3.57 4.59
CA MET A 88 4.23 -3.46 3.84
C MET A 88 4.19 -4.34 2.57
N ALA A 89 3.71 -5.58 2.68
CA ALA A 89 3.62 -6.51 1.54
C ALA A 89 2.63 -6.03 0.48
N GLN A 90 1.46 -5.56 0.89
CA GLN A 90 0.45 -5.04 -0.03
C GLN A 90 0.94 -3.77 -0.74
N THR A 91 1.63 -2.89 -0.04
CA THR A 91 2.30 -1.71 -0.62
C THR A 91 3.35 -2.13 -1.67
N ALA A 92 4.16 -3.14 -1.35
CA ALA A 92 5.13 -3.70 -2.29
C ALA A 92 4.44 -4.35 -3.50
N ALA A 93 3.30 -5.03 -3.31
CA ALA A 93 2.53 -5.62 -4.41
C ALA A 93 2.03 -4.54 -5.39
N VAL A 94 1.59 -3.39 -4.88
CA VAL A 94 1.24 -2.24 -5.73
C VAL A 94 2.46 -1.74 -6.52
N LEU A 95 3.64 -1.66 -5.90
CA LEU A 95 4.89 -1.30 -6.59
C LEU A 95 5.24 -2.31 -7.70
N VAL A 96 5.03 -3.60 -7.46
CA VAL A 96 5.25 -4.65 -8.48
C VAL A 96 4.32 -4.43 -9.68
N VAL A 97 3.03 -4.24 -9.44
CA VAL A 97 2.05 -3.99 -10.52
C VAL A 97 2.38 -2.69 -11.25
N ALA A 98 2.73 -1.62 -10.54
CA ALA A 98 3.16 -0.37 -11.16
C ALA A 98 4.39 -0.56 -12.06
N THR A 99 5.29 -1.48 -11.68
CA THR A 99 6.54 -1.77 -12.42
C THR A 99 6.30 -2.64 -13.64
N LEU A 100 5.48 -3.68 -13.50
CA LEU A 100 5.26 -4.69 -14.55
C LEU A 100 4.12 -4.34 -15.51
N GLY A 101 3.24 -3.39 -15.13
CA GLY A 101 2.06 -3.00 -15.88
C GLY A 101 0.83 -3.85 -15.57
N ASP A 102 -0.26 -3.61 -16.32
CA ASP A 102 -1.59 -4.18 -16.05
C ASP A 102 -1.63 -5.71 -16.13
N ASP A 103 -0.75 -6.34 -16.91
CA ASP A 103 -0.61 -7.80 -17.00
C ASP A 103 -0.23 -8.44 -15.65
N ALA A 104 0.28 -7.66 -14.72
CA ALA A 104 0.58 -8.10 -13.38
C ALA A 104 -0.57 -7.87 -12.38
N ALA A 105 -1.65 -7.18 -12.78
CA ALA A 105 -2.78 -6.91 -11.91
C ALA A 105 -3.47 -8.21 -11.47
N GLY A 106 -3.80 -8.29 -10.19
CA GLY A 106 -4.46 -9.45 -9.61
C GLY A 106 -3.59 -10.68 -9.41
N LYS A 107 -2.30 -10.64 -9.76
CA LYS A 107 -1.36 -11.73 -9.43
C LYS A 107 -1.27 -11.93 -7.91
N LEU A 108 -1.02 -13.18 -7.52
CA LEU A 108 -0.87 -13.52 -6.11
C LEU A 108 0.55 -13.24 -5.65
N VAL A 109 0.66 -12.64 -4.48
CA VAL A 109 1.94 -12.34 -3.83
C VAL A 109 2.02 -13.16 -2.55
N TYR A 110 2.99 -14.07 -2.48
CA TYR A 110 3.21 -14.92 -1.31
C TYR A 110 4.51 -14.53 -0.62
N PHE A 111 4.46 -14.34 0.68
CA PHE A 111 5.66 -14.24 1.47
C PHE A 111 6.49 -15.52 1.38
N MET A 112 7.79 -15.37 1.13
CA MET A 112 8.77 -16.44 1.21
C MET A 112 9.58 -16.35 2.50
N SER A 113 9.93 -15.13 2.91
CA SER A 113 10.63 -14.89 4.17
C SER A 113 10.31 -13.49 4.68
N VAL A 114 10.33 -13.32 5.98
CA VAL A 114 10.34 -12.04 6.68
C VAL A 114 11.56 -12.03 7.60
N GLU A 115 12.43 -11.06 7.41
CA GLU A 115 13.71 -10.97 8.09
C GLU A 115 13.80 -9.63 8.83
N GLY A 116 14.46 -9.63 9.99
CA GLY A 116 14.78 -8.40 10.72
C GLY A 116 13.59 -7.56 11.14
N ALA A 117 12.40 -8.18 11.27
CA ALA A 117 11.20 -7.46 11.70
C ALA A 117 11.38 -6.90 13.12
N LYS A 118 11.14 -5.59 13.27
CA LYS A 118 11.19 -4.89 14.54
C LYS A 118 9.98 -4.00 14.69
N PHE A 119 9.35 -4.05 15.86
CA PHE A 119 8.23 -3.20 16.25
C PHE A 119 8.71 -2.28 17.35
N ARG A 120 8.74 -0.97 17.08
CA ARG A 120 9.37 0.02 17.94
C ARG A 120 8.37 0.80 18.77
N LYS A 121 7.15 0.98 18.25
CA LYS A 121 6.06 1.71 18.89
C LYS A 121 4.73 1.09 18.49
N PRO A 122 3.72 1.11 19.38
CA PRO A 122 2.37 0.71 19.00
C PRO A 122 1.80 1.68 17.95
N VAL A 123 1.00 1.12 17.05
CA VAL A 123 0.13 1.86 16.14
C VAL A 123 -1.30 1.71 16.65
N VAL A 124 -2.01 2.82 16.80
CA VAL A 124 -3.31 2.88 17.50
C VAL A 124 -4.37 3.55 16.62
N PRO A 125 -5.66 3.39 16.93
CA PRO A 125 -6.72 4.11 16.21
C PRO A 125 -6.50 5.62 16.21
N GLY A 126 -6.67 6.24 15.05
CA GLY A 126 -6.40 7.66 14.80
C GLY A 126 -5.05 7.92 14.13
N ASP A 127 -4.14 6.95 14.14
CA ASP A 127 -2.86 7.08 13.43
C ASP A 127 -3.06 7.02 11.91
N GLN A 128 -2.27 7.82 11.19
CA GLN A 128 -2.03 7.62 9.76
C GLN A 128 -0.64 7.04 9.57
N MET A 129 -0.58 5.79 9.17
CA MET A 129 0.67 5.06 8.97
C MET A 129 1.15 5.20 7.53
N HIS A 130 2.39 5.70 7.35
CA HIS A 130 3.08 5.78 6.06
C HIS A 130 4.08 4.64 5.96
N VAL A 131 3.88 3.77 4.99
CA VAL A 131 4.66 2.55 4.76
C VAL A 131 5.61 2.80 3.60
N HIS A 132 6.84 3.13 3.90
CA HIS A 132 7.90 3.36 2.91
C HIS A 132 8.48 2.02 2.47
N VAL A 133 8.28 1.66 1.20
CA VAL A 133 8.77 0.41 0.61
C VAL A 133 9.83 0.72 -0.42
N ARG A 134 10.94 -0.02 -0.38
CA ARG A 134 12.01 0.02 -1.37
C ARG A 134 12.28 -1.38 -1.89
N LYS A 135 12.37 -1.51 -3.21
CA LYS A 135 12.85 -2.75 -3.83
C LYS A 135 14.35 -2.84 -3.65
N GLU A 136 14.82 -3.96 -3.09
CA GLU A 136 16.24 -4.26 -2.93
C GLU A 136 16.80 -5.00 -4.15
N ARG A 137 16.09 -6.05 -4.58
CA ARG A 137 16.49 -6.85 -5.74
C ARG A 137 15.32 -7.63 -6.32
N ARG A 138 15.48 -8.07 -7.57
CA ARG A 138 14.59 -9.01 -8.26
C ARG A 138 15.41 -10.14 -8.89
N ARG A 139 14.90 -11.37 -8.76
CA ARG A 139 15.45 -12.54 -9.48
C ARG A 139 14.29 -13.40 -9.97
N GLY A 140 14.00 -13.31 -11.26
CA GLY A 140 12.81 -13.93 -11.84
C GLY A 140 11.54 -13.35 -11.24
N ASN A 141 10.72 -14.23 -10.66
CA ASN A 141 9.48 -13.88 -9.96
C ASN A 141 9.65 -13.65 -8.46
N ILE A 142 10.88 -13.75 -7.93
CA ILE A 142 11.19 -13.47 -6.53
C ILE A 142 11.69 -12.04 -6.39
N TRP A 143 11.05 -11.29 -5.50
CA TRP A 143 11.36 -9.90 -5.21
C TRP A 143 11.72 -9.76 -3.73
N LYS A 144 12.77 -8.99 -3.43
CA LYS A 144 13.15 -8.63 -2.07
C LYS A 144 12.95 -7.14 -1.85
N PHE A 145 12.37 -6.81 -0.70
CA PHE A 145 12.06 -5.45 -0.28
C PHE A 145 12.58 -5.19 1.12
N SER A 146 12.85 -3.91 1.40
CA SER A 146 12.91 -3.35 2.74
C SER A 146 11.75 -2.38 2.93
N ALA A 147 11.24 -2.28 4.15
CA ALA A 147 10.16 -1.35 4.47
C ALA A 147 10.30 -0.76 5.88
N GLU A 148 9.86 0.50 6.00
CA GLU A 148 9.67 1.20 7.26
C GLU A 148 8.25 1.74 7.34
N ALA A 149 7.52 1.41 8.39
CA ALA A 149 6.26 2.06 8.74
C ALA A 149 6.52 3.24 9.67
N LYS A 150 5.92 4.39 9.36
CA LYS A 150 6.08 5.64 10.12
C LYS A 150 4.73 6.23 10.50
N VAL A 151 4.64 6.74 11.72
CA VAL A 151 3.55 7.59 12.21
C VAL A 151 4.18 8.90 12.69
N ASP A 152 3.64 10.03 12.24
CA ASP A 152 4.18 11.37 12.53
C ASP A 152 5.70 11.46 12.24
N GLY A 153 6.15 10.86 11.14
CA GLY A 153 7.54 10.84 10.71
C GLY A 153 8.47 9.93 11.52
N LYS A 154 7.97 9.26 12.57
CA LYS A 154 8.76 8.37 13.43
C LYS A 154 8.58 6.91 13.02
N VAL A 155 9.66 6.15 12.90
CA VAL A 155 9.61 4.71 12.59
C VAL A 155 8.92 3.98 13.73
N VAL A 156 7.83 3.28 13.42
CA VAL A 156 7.06 2.44 14.34
C VAL A 156 7.33 0.96 14.12
N ALA A 157 7.63 0.56 12.89
CA ALA A 157 8.04 -0.80 12.55
C ALA A 157 8.95 -0.80 11.32
N GLU A 158 9.78 -1.84 11.19
CA GLU A 158 10.63 -2.07 10.03
C GLU A 158 10.75 -3.56 9.76
N ALA A 159 10.95 -3.93 8.49
CA ALA A 159 11.23 -5.31 8.09
C ALA A 159 11.90 -5.36 6.72
N SER A 160 12.64 -6.45 6.48
CA SER A 160 13.01 -6.92 5.14
C SER A 160 12.25 -8.19 4.84
N TYR A 161 11.80 -8.37 3.60
CA TYR A 161 11.05 -9.56 3.22
C TYR A 161 11.25 -9.92 1.75
N ALA A 162 11.10 -11.20 1.46
CA ALA A 162 11.03 -11.68 0.09
C ALA A 162 9.62 -12.20 -0.21
N ALA A 163 9.15 -11.90 -1.41
CA ALA A 163 7.87 -12.35 -1.91
C ALA A 163 8.03 -12.97 -3.29
N MET A 164 7.21 -13.98 -3.57
CA MET A 164 7.07 -14.60 -4.88
C MET A 164 5.80 -14.09 -5.55
N ILE A 165 5.92 -13.70 -6.81
CA ILE A 165 4.79 -13.28 -7.64
C ILE A 165 4.40 -14.47 -8.51
N LEU A 166 3.17 -14.91 -8.39
CA LEU A 166 2.64 -16.05 -9.13
C LEU A 166 1.52 -15.64 -10.07
N ASP A 167 1.51 -16.25 -11.26
CA ASP A 167 0.35 -16.22 -12.13
C ASP A 167 -0.81 -16.99 -11.48
N ARG A 168 -2.04 -16.56 -11.75
CA ARG A 168 -3.25 -17.27 -11.32
C ARG A 168 -3.39 -18.58 -12.07
#